data_714928aeedfc35b58d9f0c6b7574ed98
#
_entry.id   714928aeedfc35b58d9f0c6b7574ed98
#
_cell.length_a   1.000
_cell.length_b   1.000
_cell.length_c   1.000
_cell.angle_alpha   90.00
_cell.angle_beta   90.00
_cell.angle_gamma   90.00
#
_symmetry.space_group_name_H-M   'P 1'
#
loop_
_entity.id
_entity.type
_entity.pdbx_description
1 polymer ?
#
loop_
_entity_poly.entity_id
_entity_poly.type
_entity_poly.pdbx_seq_one_letter_code
_entity_poly.pdbx_strand_id
1 'polypeptide(L)'
;MKKIITLGLAASVSLSAQEAILDLTKLHSYADQEVPDYINRDNTPGNNPITDIGATLGRVLFYDKKLSKNSTVSCASCHKQEEAFGDSAIASVGVAGTTGRHSMRLINARFANERRFFWDERAPSLEAQTTQPIQDHIEMGFSGADGDPDLSALVDRVSQIELYQVLFTAVFGSEGVTEARMQRALAQFVRSIQSFDSKYDRGFASTPNPNADFSNFTAQENLGKRIFTAPPGPGGGAGCAACHQPPTFDIDPNSGHNGVTGSIGGGQDLTNRRSPSLRDVVDHNGSPHGPFMHDGSMATLLDVVNHYNAI
;
A
#
# COMPACT_ATOMS: atom_id res chain seq x y z
N MET A 1 -2.77 2.92 54.37
CA MET A 1 -2.28 3.75 53.28
C MET A 1 -1.44 2.89 52.38
N LYS A 2 -1.97 2.40 51.24
CA LYS A 2 -1.24 1.63 50.26
C LYS A 2 -0.61 2.61 49.26
N LYS A 3 0.71 2.68 49.20
CA LYS A 3 1.42 3.46 48.19
C LYS A 3 1.33 2.70 46.86
N ILE A 4 0.63 3.29 45.90
CA ILE A 4 0.68 2.88 44.50
C ILE A 4 2.00 3.40 43.92
N ILE A 5 2.92 2.50 43.63
CA ILE A 5 4.15 2.82 42.88
C ILE A 5 3.78 2.72 41.41
N THR A 6 3.61 3.88 40.77
CA THR A 6 3.48 4.00 39.32
C THR A 6 4.90 3.86 38.75
N LEU A 7 5.22 2.68 38.22
CA LEU A 7 6.44 2.50 37.42
C LEU A 7 6.20 3.18 36.06
N GLY A 8 6.69 4.39 35.89
CA GLY A 8 6.87 5.02 34.60
C GLY A 8 8.05 4.38 33.90
N LEU A 9 7.80 3.46 32.95
CA LEU A 9 8.82 2.93 32.07
C LEU A 9 9.16 3.99 31.02
N ALA A 10 10.12 4.86 31.31
CA ALA A 10 10.79 5.65 30.29
C ALA A 10 11.89 4.76 29.66
N ALA A 11 11.51 3.95 28.67
CA ALA A 11 12.49 3.19 27.90
C ALA A 11 12.99 4.06 26.75
N SER A 12 14.10 4.75 26.95
CA SER A 12 14.88 5.35 25.89
C SER A 12 15.88 4.30 25.39
N VAL A 13 15.67 3.76 24.18
CA VAL A 13 16.64 2.89 23.50
C VAL A 13 17.59 3.79 22.73
N SER A 14 18.84 3.88 23.19
CA SER A 14 19.91 4.58 22.45
C SER A 14 20.49 3.64 21.39
N LEU A 15 20.09 3.84 20.15
CA LEU A 15 20.72 3.25 18.97
C LEU A 15 21.94 4.10 18.60
N SER A 16 22.98 3.50 17.97
CA SER A 16 24.26 4.15 17.67
C SER A 16 24.11 5.50 16.95
N ALA A 17 25.07 6.37 17.06
CA ALA A 17 25.08 7.83 16.83
C ALA A 17 24.48 8.37 15.50
N GLN A 18 23.76 7.58 14.71
CA GLN A 18 23.14 7.95 13.45
C GLN A 18 21.68 7.47 13.32
N GLU A 19 21.12 6.82 14.33
CA GLU A 19 19.73 6.34 14.30
C GLU A 19 18.84 7.28 15.12
N ALA A 20 17.76 7.77 14.50
CA ALA A 20 16.77 8.59 15.18
C ALA A 20 16.18 7.81 16.37
N ILE A 21 16.21 8.40 17.57
CA ILE A 21 15.60 7.81 18.76
C ILE A 21 14.09 7.72 18.54
N LEU A 22 13.54 6.50 18.55
CA LEU A 22 12.10 6.28 18.53
C LEU A 22 11.55 6.59 19.93
N ASP A 23 10.84 7.70 20.07
CA ASP A 23 10.18 8.11 21.30
C ASP A 23 8.74 7.56 21.35
N LEU A 24 8.54 6.48 22.10
CA LEU A 24 7.22 5.84 22.24
C LEU A 24 6.20 6.70 23.01
N THR A 25 6.62 7.82 23.59
CA THR A 25 5.71 8.78 24.23
C THR A 25 5.18 9.85 23.27
N LYS A 26 5.73 9.91 22.04
CA LYS A 26 5.37 10.89 20.99
C LYS A 26 5.18 10.19 19.66
N LEU A 27 4.24 9.27 19.61
CA LEU A 27 3.91 8.56 18.38
C LEU A 27 3.20 9.49 17.39
N HIS A 28 3.39 9.18 16.09
CA HIS A 28 2.54 9.77 15.06
C HIS A 28 1.11 9.23 15.20
N SER A 29 0.11 10.11 15.03
CA SER A 29 -1.28 9.70 15.07
C SER A 29 -1.68 9.02 13.77
N TYR A 30 -1.74 7.69 13.79
CA TYR A 30 -2.21 6.85 12.71
C TYR A 30 -3.69 6.45 12.88
N ALA A 31 -4.13 6.31 14.13
CA ALA A 31 -5.48 5.86 14.45
C ALA A 31 -6.53 6.95 14.17
N ASP A 32 -6.18 8.19 14.45
CA ASP A 32 -7.09 9.34 14.37
C ASP A 32 -6.87 10.18 13.09
N GLN A 33 -6.39 9.56 12.01
CA GLN A 33 -6.28 10.25 10.74
C GLN A 33 -7.67 10.63 10.22
N GLU A 34 -7.81 11.87 9.74
CA GLU A 34 -9.04 12.36 9.15
C GLU A 34 -9.38 11.57 7.88
N VAL A 35 -10.58 11.02 7.84
CA VAL A 35 -11.16 10.36 6.66
C VAL A 35 -12.40 11.17 6.26
N PRO A 36 -12.51 11.63 5.00
CA PRO A 36 -13.67 12.39 4.58
C PRO A 36 -14.99 11.62 4.78
N ASP A 37 -16.05 12.33 5.22
CA ASP A 37 -17.36 11.73 5.51
C ASP A 37 -18.01 10.98 4.34
N TYR A 38 -17.62 11.31 3.10
CA TYR A 38 -18.09 10.63 1.91
C TYR A 38 -17.38 9.30 1.63
N ILE A 39 -16.31 8.97 2.37
CA ILE A 39 -15.64 7.67 2.30
C ILE A 39 -16.31 6.74 3.31
N ASN A 40 -17.13 5.84 2.82
CA ASN A 40 -17.96 4.93 3.63
C ASN A 40 -17.48 3.47 3.61
N ARG A 41 -16.31 3.22 3.05
CA ARG A 41 -15.68 1.90 2.99
C ARG A 41 -14.47 1.86 3.89
N ASP A 42 -14.34 0.79 4.65
CA ASP A 42 -13.17 0.50 5.49
C ASP A 42 -13.03 -1.03 5.60
N ASN A 43 -11.93 -1.56 5.10
CA ASN A 43 -11.65 -3.00 5.17
C ASN A 43 -10.82 -3.39 6.41
N THR A 44 -10.68 -2.50 7.37
CA THR A 44 -9.97 -2.78 8.62
C THR A 44 -10.73 -3.86 9.41
N PRO A 45 -10.13 -5.01 9.70
CA PRO A 45 -10.82 -6.06 10.45
C PRO A 45 -10.95 -5.67 11.93
N GLY A 46 -12.08 -6.01 12.56
CA GLY A 46 -12.36 -5.64 13.96
C GLY A 46 -11.36 -6.21 14.98
N ASN A 47 -10.64 -7.28 14.62
CA ASN A 47 -9.59 -7.87 15.45
C ASN A 47 -8.18 -7.32 15.17
N ASN A 48 -8.03 -6.38 14.23
CA ASN A 48 -6.79 -5.67 13.94
C ASN A 48 -7.04 -4.20 13.61
N PRO A 49 -7.64 -3.40 14.52
CA PRO A 49 -7.82 -1.98 14.31
C PRO A 49 -6.47 -1.26 14.20
N ILE A 50 -6.44 -0.13 13.50
CA ILE A 50 -5.24 0.72 13.47
C ILE A 50 -5.04 1.33 14.86
N THR A 51 -3.84 1.20 15.38
CA THR A 51 -3.38 1.87 16.60
C THR A 51 -2.08 2.60 16.32
N ASP A 52 -1.80 3.69 17.02
CA ASP A 52 -0.57 4.46 16.77
C ASP A 52 0.68 3.62 17.00
N ILE A 53 0.69 2.82 18.07
CA ILE A 53 1.83 1.96 18.38
C ILE A 53 1.94 0.76 17.41
N GLY A 54 0.80 0.16 16.99
CA GLY A 54 0.79 -0.94 16.04
C GLY A 54 1.25 -0.52 14.65
N ALA A 55 0.75 0.63 14.16
CA ALA A 55 1.20 1.20 12.90
C ALA A 55 2.67 1.68 12.96
N THR A 56 3.12 2.17 14.12
CA THR A 56 4.55 2.51 14.34
C THR A 56 5.44 1.26 14.21
N LEU A 57 5.09 0.14 14.87
CA LEU A 57 5.80 -1.13 14.67
C LEU A 57 5.76 -1.55 13.21
N GLY A 58 4.59 -1.46 12.55
CA GLY A 58 4.44 -1.76 11.13
C GLY A 58 5.35 -0.91 10.24
N ARG A 59 5.46 0.39 10.53
CA ARG A 59 6.37 1.30 9.82
C ARG A 59 7.84 0.91 10.03
N VAL A 60 8.25 0.59 11.25
CA VAL A 60 9.62 0.15 11.53
C VAL A 60 9.94 -1.11 10.71
N LEU A 61 9.06 -2.11 10.73
CA LEU A 61 9.19 -3.33 9.92
C LEU A 61 9.25 -3.01 8.40
N PHE A 62 8.40 -2.11 7.92
CA PHE A 62 8.30 -1.76 6.50
C PHE A 62 9.59 -1.16 5.93
N TYR A 63 10.33 -0.39 6.74
CA TYR A 63 11.58 0.26 6.34
C TYR A 63 12.84 -0.53 6.69
N ASP A 64 12.74 -1.59 7.52
CA ASP A 64 13.91 -2.35 7.96
C ASP A 64 14.38 -3.38 6.93
N LYS A 65 15.58 -3.15 6.38
CA LYS A 65 16.23 -4.07 5.45
C LYS A 65 16.62 -5.41 6.08
N LYS A 66 16.67 -5.51 7.41
CA LYS A 66 16.92 -6.78 8.12
C LYS A 66 15.82 -7.83 7.87
N LEU A 67 14.69 -7.41 7.28
CA LEU A 67 13.62 -8.31 6.87
C LEU A 67 13.91 -9.04 5.55
N SER A 68 15.01 -8.76 4.87
CA SER A 68 15.51 -9.56 3.75
C SER A 68 16.70 -10.44 4.15
N LYS A 69 16.93 -11.56 3.45
CA LYS A 69 17.93 -12.57 3.84
C LYS A 69 19.34 -12.00 3.97
N ASN A 70 19.70 -11.07 3.11
CA ASN A 70 21.00 -10.40 3.04
C ASN A 70 21.00 -8.98 3.60
N SER A 71 19.89 -8.50 4.17
CA SER A 71 19.72 -7.17 4.75
C SER A 71 19.93 -6.02 3.75
N THR A 72 19.59 -6.21 2.47
CA THR A 72 19.72 -5.19 1.42
C THR A 72 18.40 -4.57 1.01
N VAL A 73 17.28 -5.27 1.17
CA VAL A 73 15.95 -4.90 0.68
C VAL A 73 14.97 -4.80 1.85
N SER A 74 14.08 -3.82 1.80
CA SER A 74 12.92 -3.67 2.68
C SER A 74 11.67 -3.45 1.83
N CYS A 75 10.47 -3.45 2.42
CA CYS A 75 9.24 -3.11 1.70
C CYS A 75 9.37 -1.72 1.05
N ALA A 76 9.96 -0.75 1.75
CA ALA A 76 10.22 0.60 1.24
C ALA A 76 11.21 0.66 0.07
N SER A 77 11.98 -0.40 -0.21
CA SER A 77 12.87 -0.43 -1.38
C SER A 77 12.10 -0.53 -2.69
N CYS A 78 10.91 -1.15 -2.66
CA CYS A 78 10.02 -1.35 -3.81
C CYS A 78 8.75 -0.49 -3.73
N HIS A 79 8.37 -0.07 -2.52
CA HIS A 79 7.23 0.81 -2.26
C HIS A 79 7.73 2.14 -1.68
N LYS A 80 8.27 2.98 -2.57
CA LYS A 80 8.90 4.26 -2.24
C LYS A 80 7.85 5.32 -1.94
N GLN A 81 7.98 6.01 -0.80
CA GLN A 81 7.01 7.01 -0.38
C GLN A 81 6.88 8.14 -1.40
N GLU A 82 7.99 8.59 -1.97
CA GLU A 82 8.05 9.63 -3.00
C GLU A 82 7.37 9.23 -4.33
N GLU A 83 7.12 7.93 -4.54
CA GLU A 83 6.43 7.37 -5.71
C GLU A 83 5.01 6.88 -5.34
N ALA A 84 4.35 7.55 -4.41
CA ALA A 84 3.05 7.15 -3.89
C ALA A 84 3.02 5.70 -3.34
N PHE A 85 4.12 5.27 -2.70
CA PHE A 85 4.37 3.89 -2.25
C PHE A 85 4.29 2.86 -3.38
N GLY A 86 4.75 3.24 -4.57
CA GLY A 86 5.05 2.39 -5.71
C GLY A 86 6.54 2.41 -6.04
N ASP A 87 6.89 2.19 -7.31
CA ASP A 87 8.27 2.27 -7.82
C ASP A 87 8.28 3.03 -9.15
N SER A 88 9.33 3.80 -9.43
CA SER A 88 9.60 4.42 -10.74
C SER A 88 10.28 3.45 -11.71
N ALA A 89 10.81 2.32 -11.25
CA ALA A 89 11.34 1.26 -12.10
C ALA A 89 10.23 0.32 -12.58
N ILE A 90 10.34 -0.21 -13.80
CA ILE A 90 9.41 -1.23 -14.33
C ILE A 90 9.38 -2.45 -13.40
N ALA A 91 10.57 -2.93 -12.97
CA ALA A 91 10.74 -4.03 -12.05
C ALA A 91 11.65 -3.60 -10.90
N SER A 92 11.24 -3.87 -9.68
CA SER A 92 12.03 -3.56 -8.49
C SER A 92 13.16 -4.60 -8.32
N VAL A 93 14.27 -4.16 -7.71
CA VAL A 93 15.42 -5.02 -7.43
C VAL A 93 15.21 -5.72 -6.08
N GLY A 94 15.12 -7.04 -6.11
CA GLY A 94 15.09 -7.91 -4.93
C GLY A 94 16.48 -8.46 -4.57
N VAL A 95 16.50 -9.45 -3.67
CA VAL A 95 17.75 -10.08 -3.19
C VAL A 95 18.36 -11.08 -4.18
N ALA A 96 17.56 -11.60 -5.12
CA ALA A 96 18.01 -12.64 -6.07
C ALA A 96 17.61 -12.30 -7.51
N GLY A 97 17.28 -11.07 -7.83
CA GLY A 97 16.90 -10.64 -9.17
C GLY A 97 15.93 -9.47 -9.14
N THR A 98 15.14 -9.32 -10.21
CA THR A 98 14.10 -8.30 -10.34
C THR A 98 12.72 -8.93 -10.25
N THR A 99 11.74 -8.16 -9.72
CA THR A 99 10.36 -8.63 -9.58
C THR A 99 9.72 -8.94 -10.93
N GLY A 100 8.85 -9.93 -10.97
CA GLY A 100 8.11 -10.32 -12.18
C GLY A 100 6.92 -9.42 -12.51
N ARG A 101 6.57 -8.50 -11.60
CA ARG A 101 5.51 -7.49 -11.77
C ARG A 101 5.96 -6.16 -11.21
N HIS A 102 5.41 -5.08 -11.78
CA HIS A 102 5.61 -3.74 -11.27
C HIS A 102 5.04 -3.59 -9.84
N SER A 103 5.73 -2.83 -8.98
CA SER A 103 5.31 -2.60 -7.59
C SER A 103 4.05 -1.75 -7.55
N MET A 104 2.94 -2.36 -7.09
CA MET A 104 1.66 -1.69 -6.97
C MET A 104 1.70 -0.59 -5.92
N ARG A 105 1.15 0.59 -6.21
CA ARG A 105 0.97 1.65 -5.21
C ARG A 105 0.07 1.19 -4.07
N LEU A 106 0.44 1.58 -2.83
CA LEU A 106 -0.27 1.17 -1.62
C LEU A 106 -1.30 2.19 -1.13
N ILE A 107 -1.40 3.34 -1.79
CA ILE A 107 -2.32 4.43 -1.40
C ILE A 107 -3.76 3.92 -1.29
N ASN A 108 -4.40 4.26 -0.17
CA ASN A 108 -5.81 3.97 0.11
C ASN A 108 -6.19 2.48 0.10
N ALA A 109 -5.24 1.58 0.30
CA ALA A 109 -5.52 0.14 0.40
C ALA A 109 -6.60 -0.20 1.45
N ARG A 110 -6.73 0.61 2.52
CA ARG A 110 -7.76 0.52 3.57
C ARG A 110 -9.18 0.65 3.02
N PHE A 111 -9.37 1.46 1.99
CA PHE A 111 -10.69 1.88 1.51
C PHE A 111 -11.14 1.11 0.27
N ALA A 112 -10.34 0.13 -0.17
CA ALA A 112 -10.66 -0.72 -1.30
C ALA A 112 -11.88 -1.61 -1.02
N ASN A 113 -12.77 -1.71 -2.01
CA ASN A 113 -13.90 -2.63 -1.98
C ASN A 113 -13.43 -4.08 -2.14
N GLU A 114 -12.45 -4.31 -3.02
CA GLU A 114 -11.77 -5.60 -3.13
C GLU A 114 -10.86 -5.83 -1.91
N ARG A 115 -11.08 -6.95 -1.23
CA ARG A 115 -10.35 -7.33 -0.01
C ARG A 115 -9.22 -8.33 -0.27
N ARG A 116 -9.06 -8.77 -1.52
CA ARG A 116 -7.98 -9.63 -1.97
C ARG A 116 -6.86 -8.76 -2.53
N PHE A 117 -5.60 -9.14 -2.30
CA PHE A 117 -4.44 -8.32 -2.57
C PHE A 117 -3.49 -8.98 -3.57
N PHE A 118 -2.50 -8.24 -4.05
CA PHE A 118 -1.68 -8.43 -5.25
C PHE A 118 -2.45 -8.19 -6.56
N TRP A 119 -1.72 -8.10 -7.68
CA TRP A 119 -2.29 -7.94 -9.00
C TRP A 119 -3.24 -9.07 -9.39
N ASP A 120 -2.94 -10.29 -8.94
CA ASP A 120 -3.71 -11.54 -9.18
C ASP A 120 -4.68 -11.89 -8.03
N GLU A 121 -4.78 -11.05 -7.01
CA GLU A 121 -5.70 -11.23 -5.87
C GLU A 121 -5.49 -12.54 -5.10
N ARG A 122 -4.27 -13.10 -5.13
CA ARG A 122 -3.97 -14.37 -4.46
C ARG A 122 -4.00 -14.31 -2.94
N ALA A 123 -3.77 -13.13 -2.33
CA ALA A 123 -3.81 -12.97 -0.88
C ALA A 123 -5.22 -12.63 -0.41
N PRO A 124 -5.82 -13.40 0.54
CA PRO A 124 -7.21 -13.22 0.97
C PRO A 124 -7.42 -12.02 1.91
N SER A 125 -6.36 -11.41 2.41
CA SER A 125 -6.39 -10.22 3.27
C SER A 125 -5.08 -9.46 3.17
N LEU A 126 -5.06 -8.22 3.66
CA LEU A 126 -3.82 -7.44 3.71
C LEU A 126 -2.81 -8.06 4.67
N GLU A 127 -3.27 -8.60 5.80
CA GLU A 127 -2.41 -9.33 6.73
C GLU A 127 -1.69 -10.49 6.03
N ALA A 128 -2.42 -11.34 5.32
CA ALA A 128 -1.84 -12.47 4.59
C ALA A 128 -0.94 -12.02 3.41
N GLN A 129 -1.14 -10.81 2.89
CA GLN A 129 -0.31 -10.27 1.82
C GLN A 129 1.08 -9.89 2.32
N THR A 130 1.18 -9.24 3.51
CA THR A 130 2.39 -8.52 3.93
C THR A 130 3.63 -9.38 4.11
N THR A 131 3.49 -10.68 4.42
CA THR A 131 4.64 -11.60 4.59
C THR A 131 4.95 -12.44 3.36
N GLN A 132 4.12 -12.41 2.30
CA GLN A 132 4.41 -13.15 1.07
C GLN A 132 5.64 -12.62 0.32
N PRO A 133 5.86 -11.31 0.15
CA PRO A 133 7.10 -10.79 -0.43
C PRO A 133 8.36 -11.17 0.38
N ILE A 134 8.23 -11.28 1.70
CA ILE A 134 9.33 -11.73 2.57
C ILE A 134 9.70 -13.18 2.24
N GLN A 135 8.72 -14.02 1.93
CA GLN A 135 8.85 -15.43 1.59
C GLN A 135 9.10 -15.69 0.10
N ASP A 136 9.20 -14.64 -0.70
CA ASP A 136 9.56 -14.76 -2.11
C ASP A 136 11.09 -14.83 -2.30
N HIS A 137 11.56 -15.82 -3.08
CA HIS A 137 12.98 -16.04 -3.34
C HIS A 137 13.65 -14.81 -3.97
N ILE A 138 12.98 -14.20 -4.95
CA ILE A 138 13.52 -13.05 -5.70
C ILE A 138 13.46 -11.79 -4.87
N GLU A 139 12.32 -11.54 -4.15
CA GLU A 139 12.07 -10.27 -3.47
C GLU A 139 12.90 -10.15 -2.18
N MET A 140 12.64 -10.96 -1.16
CA MET A 140 13.30 -10.82 0.16
C MET A 140 14.00 -12.10 0.65
N GLY A 141 13.75 -13.26 0.05
CA GLY A 141 14.56 -14.46 0.15
C GLY A 141 14.43 -15.28 1.44
N PHE A 142 13.26 -15.31 2.08
CA PHE A 142 12.94 -16.25 3.16
C PHE A 142 11.97 -17.34 2.68
N SER A 143 12.23 -17.89 1.49
CA SER A 143 11.33 -18.82 0.81
C SER A 143 11.32 -20.23 1.41
N GLY A 144 12.35 -20.62 2.15
CA GLY A 144 12.57 -22.00 2.59
C GLY A 144 12.91 -22.96 1.47
N ALA A 145 13.14 -22.46 0.25
CA ALA A 145 13.50 -23.22 -0.96
C ALA A 145 14.77 -22.64 -1.58
N ASP A 146 15.34 -23.34 -2.55
CA ASP A 146 16.49 -22.87 -3.34
C ASP A 146 17.72 -22.43 -2.51
N GLY A 147 17.86 -23.01 -1.31
CA GLY A 147 18.92 -22.65 -0.36
C GLY A 147 18.63 -21.41 0.48
N ASP A 148 17.43 -20.86 0.39
CA ASP A 148 16.99 -19.77 1.25
C ASP A 148 16.65 -20.26 2.67
N PRO A 149 16.88 -19.42 3.70
CA PRO A 149 16.24 -19.62 4.99
C PRO A 149 14.71 -19.50 4.85
N ASP A 150 13.97 -20.10 5.76
CA ASP A 150 12.52 -19.92 5.84
C ASP A 150 12.13 -18.73 6.74
N LEU A 151 10.83 -18.47 6.81
CA LEU A 151 10.30 -17.38 7.63
C LEU A 151 10.60 -17.55 9.13
N SER A 152 10.78 -18.80 9.63
CA SER A 152 11.13 -19.03 11.04
C SER A 152 12.50 -18.45 11.37
N ALA A 153 13.45 -18.54 10.45
CA ALA A 153 14.77 -17.91 10.61
C ALA A 153 14.70 -16.37 10.69
N LEU A 154 13.73 -15.74 9.97
CA LEU A 154 13.48 -14.31 10.14
C LEU A 154 12.86 -14.00 11.51
N VAL A 155 11.88 -14.77 11.94
CA VAL A 155 11.26 -14.62 13.27
C VAL A 155 12.31 -14.70 14.36
N ASP A 156 13.22 -15.67 14.28
CA ASP A 156 14.33 -15.82 15.23
C ASP A 156 15.27 -14.61 15.19
N ARG A 157 15.64 -14.13 13.98
CA ARG A 157 16.48 -12.94 13.80
C ARG A 157 15.84 -11.71 14.45
N VAL A 158 14.58 -11.44 14.16
CA VAL A 158 13.85 -10.26 14.68
C VAL A 158 13.69 -10.36 16.20
N SER A 159 13.46 -11.54 16.74
CA SER A 159 13.32 -11.79 18.19
C SER A 159 14.58 -11.46 18.99
N GLN A 160 15.74 -11.48 18.38
CA GLN A 160 17.02 -11.12 19.03
C GLN A 160 17.32 -9.62 19.05
N ILE A 161 16.52 -8.79 18.38
CA ILE A 161 16.73 -7.35 18.28
C ILE A 161 15.94 -6.64 19.39
N GLU A 162 16.64 -5.97 20.30
CA GLU A 162 16.05 -5.28 21.47
C GLU A 162 14.94 -4.31 21.09
N LEU A 163 15.11 -3.53 20.00
CA LEU A 163 14.08 -2.63 19.50
C LEU A 163 12.75 -3.37 19.24
N TYR A 164 12.82 -4.53 18.62
CA TYR A 164 11.62 -5.33 18.33
C TYR A 164 11.02 -5.93 19.59
N GLN A 165 11.82 -6.40 20.54
CA GLN A 165 11.31 -6.91 21.84
C GLN A 165 10.49 -5.81 22.53
N VAL A 166 11.01 -4.58 22.57
CA VAL A 166 10.30 -3.40 23.13
C VAL A 166 9.01 -3.11 22.36
N LEU A 167 9.09 -3.03 21.02
CA LEU A 167 7.92 -2.70 20.19
C LEU A 167 6.83 -3.79 20.22
N PHE A 168 7.20 -5.07 20.11
CA PHE A 168 6.24 -6.17 20.19
C PHE A 168 5.58 -6.23 21.56
N THR A 169 6.34 -5.99 22.65
CA THR A 169 5.77 -5.89 24.00
C THR A 169 4.78 -4.74 24.11
N ALA A 170 5.11 -3.56 23.56
CA ALA A 170 4.24 -2.40 23.61
C ALA A 170 2.91 -2.62 22.83
N VAL A 171 2.97 -3.35 21.71
CA VAL A 171 1.79 -3.61 20.85
C VAL A 171 0.97 -4.80 21.36
N PHE A 172 1.63 -5.89 21.77
CA PHE A 172 0.98 -7.19 22.03
C PHE A 172 1.04 -7.66 23.48
N GLY A 173 1.65 -6.87 24.37
CA GLY A 173 1.79 -7.21 25.79
C GLY A 173 2.86 -8.28 26.09
N SER A 174 3.63 -8.72 25.10
CA SER A 174 4.74 -9.68 25.25
C SER A 174 5.74 -9.58 24.09
N GLU A 175 7.00 -9.92 24.33
CA GLU A 175 8.12 -9.84 23.38
C GLU A 175 7.98 -10.81 22.18
N GLY A 176 7.12 -11.82 22.26
CA GLY A 176 7.04 -12.90 21.27
C GLY A 176 6.79 -12.39 19.86
N VAL A 177 7.78 -12.55 18.99
CA VAL A 177 7.65 -12.29 17.55
C VAL A 177 7.01 -13.52 16.89
N THR A 178 6.01 -13.28 16.06
CA THR A 178 5.38 -14.32 15.23
C THR A 178 5.00 -13.73 13.88
N GLU A 179 4.88 -14.57 12.85
CA GLU A 179 4.37 -14.14 11.55
C GLU A 179 3.06 -13.36 11.68
N ALA A 180 2.08 -13.90 12.39
CA ALA A 180 0.77 -13.28 12.57
C ALA A 180 0.85 -11.88 13.20
N ARG A 181 1.76 -11.66 14.15
CA ARG A 181 1.98 -10.34 14.76
C ARG A 181 2.69 -9.38 13.80
N MET A 182 3.66 -9.85 13.02
CA MET A 182 4.29 -9.07 11.96
C MET A 182 3.27 -8.64 10.90
N GLN A 183 2.44 -9.59 10.44
CA GLN A 183 1.34 -9.35 9.50
C GLN A 183 0.38 -8.28 10.01
N ARG A 184 -0.04 -8.37 11.26
CA ARG A 184 -0.95 -7.39 11.87
C ARG A 184 -0.34 -6.01 11.93
N ALA A 185 0.92 -5.87 12.36
CA ALA A 185 1.59 -4.58 12.45
C ALA A 185 1.81 -3.94 11.07
N LEU A 186 2.35 -4.72 10.11
CA LEU A 186 2.54 -4.26 8.73
C LEU A 186 1.22 -3.82 8.09
N ALA A 187 0.15 -4.59 8.27
CA ALA A 187 -1.16 -4.25 7.73
C ALA A 187 -1.74 -2.97 8.35
N GLN A 188 -1.52 -2.70 9.64
CA GLN A 188 -1.91 -1.43 10.27
C GLN A 188 -1.20 -0.24 9.62
N PHE A 189 0.11 -0.35 9.39
CA PHE A 189 0.87 0.71 8.72
C PHE A 189 0.39 0.91 7.28
N VAL A 190 0.26 -0.15 6.48
CA VAL A 190 -0.21 -0.02 5.08
C VAL A 190 -1.61 0.59 5.01
N ARG A 191 -2.53 0.23 5.92
CA ARG A 191 -3.86 0.86 6.00
C ARG A 191 -3.82 2.33 6.40
N SER A 192 -2.78 2.78 7.07
CA SER A 192 -2.62 4.19 7.43
C SER A 192 -2.11 5.07 6.28
N ILE A 193 -1.70 4.47 5.16
CA ILE A 193 -1.26 5.20 3.96
C ILE A 193 -2.50 5.68 3.21
N GLN A 194 -2.85 6.96 3.39
CA GLN A 194 -4.05 7.54 2.78
C GLN A 194 -3.78 8.87 2.06
N SER A 195 -4.61 9.18 1.05
CA SER A 195 -4.56 10.41 0.28
C SER A 195 -5.98 10.87 -0.07
N PHE A 196 -6.40 12.01 0.51
CA PHE A 196 -7.74 12.59 0.38
C PHE A 196 -7.72 14.12 0.26
N ASP A 197 -6.62 14.72 -0.19
CA ASP A 197 -6.43 16.17 -0.28
C ASP A 197 -6.36 16.71 -1.72
N SER A 198 -6.74 15.89 -2.69
CA SER A 198 -6.69 16.25 -4.11
C SER A 198 -7.70 17.35 -4.47
N LYS A 199 -7.54 17.92 -5.66
CA LYS A 199 -8.51 18.85 -6.24
C LYS A 199 -9.90 18.21 -6.38
N TYR A 200 -9.96 16.89 -6.68
CA TYR A 200 -11.20 16.13 -6.72
C TYR A 200 -11.87 16.09 -5.34
N ASP A 201 -11.12 15.84 -4.27
CA ASP A 201 -11.66 15.74 -2.91
C ASP A 201 -12.31 17.05 -2.47
N ARG A 202 -11.66 18.18 -2.72
CA ARG A 202 -12.22 19.50 -2.45
C ARG A 202 -13.50 19.78 -3.27
N GLY A 203 -13.53 19.34 -4.53
CA GLY A 203 -14.71 19.43 -5.36
C GLY A 203 -15.84 18.56 -4.87
N PHE A 204 -15.55 17.31 -4.54
CA PHE A 204 -16.54 16.34 -4.07
C PHE A 204 -17.10 16.72 -2.69
N ALA A 205 -16.29 17.23 -1.77
CA ALA A 205 -16.75 17.73 -0.48
C ALA A 205 -17.78 18.87 -0.62
N SER A 206 -17.61 19.72 -1.63
CA SER A 206 -18.55 20.83 -1.91
C SER A 206 -19.78 20.38 -2.71
N THR A 207 -19.64 19.36 -3.54
CA THR A 207 -20.69 18.82 -4.41
C THR A 207 -20.59 17.30 -4.42
N PRO A 208 -21.22 16.59 -3.44
CA PRO A 208 -21.03 15.14 -3.26
C PRO A 208 -21.81 14.31 -4.30
N ASN A 209 -21.61 14.62 -5.55
CA ASN A 209 -22.16 13.94 -6.73
C ASN A 209 -21.07 13.83 -7.81
N PRO A 210 -20.55 12.62 -8.10
CA PRO A 210 -19.49 12.46 -9.10
C PRO A 210 -19.91 12.85 -10.51
N ASN A 211 -21.20 12.93 -10.81
CA ASN A 211 -21.73 13.28 -12.12
C ASN A 211 -21.99 14.78 -12.28
N ALA A 212 -22.06 15.56 -11.19
CA ALA A 212 -22.24 17.00 -11.26
C ALA A 212 -20.90 17.72 -11.50
N ASP A 213 -20.92 18.87 -12.16
CA ASP A 213 -19.74 19.70 -12.36
C ASP A 213 -19.24 20.26 -11.01
N PHE A 214 -17.93 20.21 -10.80
CA PHE A 214 -17.28 20.79 -9.63
C PHE A 214 -16.88 22.24 -9.91
N SER A 215 -17.23 23.14 -9.01
CA SER A 215 -16.96 24.58 -9.16
C SER A 215 -15.46 24.91 -9.15
N ASN A 216 -14.64 24.07 -8.51
CA ASN A 216 -13.20 24.21 -8.48
C ASN A 216 -12.48 23.59 -9.68
N PHE A 217 -13.21 22.90 -10.58
CA PHE A 217 -12.69 22.35 -11.82
C PHE A 217 -12.88 23.32 -12.97
N THR A 218 -11.93 23.35 -13.90
CA THR A 218 -12.13 24.00 -15.20
C THR A 218 -13.19 23.27 -16.03
N ALA A 219 -13.68 23.89 -17.09
CA ALA A 219 -14.62 23.25 -18.02
C ALA A 219 -14.03 21.96 -18.63
N GLN A 220 -12.72 21.96 -18.91
CA GLN A 220 -12.02 20.79 -19.47
C GLN A 220 -11.88 19.66 -18.43
N GLU A 221 -11.57 19.98 -17.20
CA GLU A 221 -11.51 18.98 -16.12
C GLU A 221 -12.89 18.38 -15.82
N ASN A 222 -13.95 19.18 -15.81
CA ASN A 222 -15.31 18.70 -15.68
C ASN A 222 -15.72 17.82 -16.87
N LEU A 223 -15.31 18.17 -18.10
CA LEU A 223 -15.50 17.32 -19.27
C LEU A 223 -14.77 15.98 -19.10
N GLY A 224 -13.50 15.97 -18.71
CA GLY A 224 -12.74 14.74 -18.42
C GLY A 224 -13.40 13.89 -17.36
N LYS A 225 -13.90 14.51 -16.27
CA LYS A 225 -14.63 13.80 -15.20
C LYS A 225 -15.92 13.17 -15.74
N ARG A 226 -16.70 13.84 -16.59
CA ARG A 226 -17.90 13.26 -17.21
C ARG A 226 -17.55 12.08 -18.13
N ILE A 227 -16.49 12.21 -18.94
CA ILE A 227 -16.01 11.11 -19.80
C ILE A 227 -15.59 9.90 -18.96
N PHE A 228 -14.88 10.13 -17.85
CA PHE A 228 -14.45 9.08 -16.92
C PHE A 228 -15.63 8.35 -16.28
N THR A 229 -16.67 9.06 -15.85
CA THR A 229 -17.82 8.49 -15.12
C THR A 229 -18.90 7.93 -16.00
N ALA A 230 -19.09 8.47 -17.22
CA ALA A 230 -20.13 8.02 -18.12
C ALA A 230 -19.78 6.65 -18.75
N PRO A 231 -20.77 5.77 -18.95
CA PRO A 231 -20.57 4.50 -19.63
C PRO A 231 -20.17 4.74 -21.10
N PRO A 232 -19.44 3.79 -21.73
CA PRO A 232 -19.15 3.84 -23.16
C PRO A 232 -20.43 3.89 -23.99
N GLY A 233 -20.40 4.69 -25.07
CA GLY A 233 -21.54 4.75 -25.98
C GLY A 233 -21.73 6.12 -26.64
N PRO A 234 -22.91 6.38 -27.26
CA PRO A 234 -23.18 7.59 -28.01
C PRO A 234 -23.03 8.92 -27.22
N GLY A 235 -23.03 8.84 -25.88
CA GLY A 235 -22.78 9.99 -25.00
C GLY A 235 -21.32 10.35 -24.79
N GLY A 236 -20.36 9.60 -25.39
CA GLY A 236 -18.95 9.90 -25.33
C GLY A 236 -18.27 9.55 -24.01
N GLY A 237 -18.82 8.62 -23.21
CA GLY A 237 -18.16 8.11 -22.00
C GLY A 237 -17.07 7.10 -22.29
N ALA A 238 -16.06 7.01 -21.40
CA ALA A 238 -14.98 6.03 -21.46
C ALA A 238 -15.19 4.84 -20.52
N GLY A 239 -16.15 4.92 -19.59
CA GLY A 239 -16.51 3.82 -18.68
C GLY A 239 -15.47 3.51 -17.60
N CYS A 240 -14.48 4.35 -17.39
CA CYS A 240 -13.41 4.10 -16.43
C CYS A 240 -13.92 3.85 -15.00
N ALA A 241 -15.01 4.53 -14.62
CA ALA A 241 -15.65 4.37 -13.32
C ALA A 241 -16.32 3.00 -13.11
N ALA A 242 -16.46 2.18 -14.14
CA ALA A 242 -16.93 0.81 -13.98
C ALA A 242 -15.94 -0.05 -13.22
N CYS A 243 -14.62 0.20 -13.40
CA CYS A 243 -13.56 -0.45 -12.66
C CYS A 243 -13.01 0.43 -11.53
N HIS A 244 -12.85 1.75 -11.77
CA HIS A 244 -12.30 2.71 -10.83
C HIS A 244 -13.40 3.57 -10.22
N GLN A 245 -14.12 3.03 -9.24
CA GLN A 245 -15.33 3.66 -8.70
C GLN A 245 -15.04 4.89 -7.83
N PRO A 246 -15.59 6.09 -8.18
CA PRO A 246 -15.55 7.22 -7.27
C PRO A 246 -16.33 6.93 -5.96
N PRO A 247 -15.94 7.53 -4.84
CA PRO A 247 -14.87 8.51 -4.66
C PRO A 247 -13.49 7.93 -4.34
N THR A 248 -13.37 6.63 -4.15
CA THR A 248 -12.10 5.94 -3.80
C THR A 248 -11.23 5.65 -5.00
N PHE A 249 -11.83 5.52 -6.19
CA PHE A 249 -11.18 5.17 -7.46
C PHE A 249 -10.40 3.85 -7.41
N ASP A 250 -10.83 2.96 -6.55
CA ASP A 250 -10.33 1.59 -6.45
C ASP A 250 -11.13 0.62 -7.32
N ILE A 251 -10.65 -0.61 -7.40
CA ILE A 251 -11.28 -1.63 -8.24
C ILE A 251 -12.67 -2.04 -7.75
N ASP A 252 -13.57 -2.29 -8.69
CA ASP A 252 -14.75 -3.12 -8.48
C ASP A 252 -14.31 -4.60 -8.40
N PRO A 253 -14.72 -5.37 -7.36
CA PRO A 253 -14.36 -6.78 -7.22
C PRO A 253 -14.82 -7.69 -8.37
N ASN A 254 -15.76 -7.22 -9.18
CA ASN A 254 -16.23 -7.94 -10.35
C ASN A 254 -15.50 -7.55 -11.64
N SER A 255 -14.50 -6.68 -11.55
CA SER A 255 -13.72 -6.25 -12.71
C SER A 255 -12.94 -7.42 -13.31
N GLY A 256 -12.91 -7.47 -14.63
CA GLY A 256 -12.14 -8.43 -15.37
C GLY A 256 -10.72 -7.97 -15.66
N HIS A 257 -10.04 -8.70 -16.52
CA HIS A 257 -8.73 -8.39 -17.03
C HIS A 257 -8.76 -7.10 -17.87
N ASN A 258 -7.75 -6.26 -17.73
CA ASN A 258 -7.67 -4.94 -18.38
C ASN A 258 -7.08 -4.96 -19.81
N GLY A 259 -6.90 -6.14 -20.40
CA GLY A 259 -6.32 -6.30 -21.74
C GLY A 259 -4.79 -6.28 -21.80
N VAL A 260 -4.08 -5.90 -20.72
CA VAL A 260 -2.61 -5.97 -20.67
C VAL A 260 -2.20 -7.41 -20.33
N THR A 261 -1.64 -8.11 -21.30
CA THR A 261 -1.30 -9.56 -21.21
C THR A 261 0.19 -9.84 -21.15
N GLY A 262 1.04 -8.82 -21.26
CA GLY A 262 2.48 -8.97 -21.17
C GLY A 262 2.95 -9.26 -19.74
N SER A 263 4.14 -9.85 -19.61
CA SER A 263 4.84 -9.97 -18.34
C SER A 263 6.26 -9.41 -18.42
N ILE A 264 6.77 -8.93 -17.29
CA ILE A 264 8.17 -8.49 -17.18
C ILE A 264 9.08 -9.69 -17.50
N GLY A 265 10.06 -9.49 -18.37
CA GLY A 265 10.95 -10.57 -18.83
C GLY A 265 10.42 -11.40 -19.99
N GLY A 266 9.22 -11.10 -20.50
CA GLY A 266 8.59 -11.76 -21.64
C GLY A 266 7.61 -12.86 -21.24
N GLY A 267 6.73 -13.22 -22.18
CA GLY A 267 5.64 -14.16 -21.95
C GLY A 267 4.31 -13.48 -21.68
N GLN A 268 3.36 -14.23 -21.13
CA GLN A 268 2.00 -13.74 -20.83
C GLN A 268 1.66 -13.86 -19.34
N ASP A 269 0.99 -12.83 -18.82
CA ASP A 269 0.32 -12.84 -17.52
C ASP A 269 -1.15 -12.50 -17.70
N LEU A 270 -2.01 -13.51 -17.58
CA LEU A 270 -3.47 -13.39 -17.71
C LEU A 270 -4.18 -13.35 -16.36
N THR A 271 -3.43 -13.29 -15.27
CA THR A 271 -3.99 -13.41 -13.92
C THR A 271 -4.19 -12.07 -13.24
N ASN A 272 -3.66 -10.97 -13.80
CA ASN A 272 -3.82 -9.64 -13.23
C ASN A 272 -5.27 -9.15 -13.35
N ARG A 273 -5.91 -8.87 -12.23
CA ARG A 273 -7.30 -8.43 -12.13
C ARG A 273 -7.47 -7.20 -11.27
N ARG A 274 -6.58 -7.00 -10.30
CA ARG A 274 -6.68 -5.89 -9.36
C ARG A 274 -6.17 -4.60 -10.01
N SER A 275 -6.94 -3.51 -9.84
CA SER A 275 -6.49 -2.15 -10.11
C SER A 275 -6.20 -1.45 -8.78
N PRO A 276 -5.03 -0.84 -8.60
CA PRO A 276 -4.78 0.03 -7.46
C PRO A 276 -5.67 1.28 -7.55
N SER A 277 -5.86 1.99 -6.43
CA SER A 277 -6.53 3.28 -6.44
C SER A 277 -5.85 4.24 -7.43
N LEU A 278 -6.65 5.01 -8.16
CA LEU A 278 -6.13 6.09 -9.03
C LEU A 278 -5.79 7.36 -8.25
N ARG A 279 -5.89 7.34 -6.92
CA ARG A 279 -5.43 8.45 -6.11
C ARG A 279 -3.92 8.52 -6.13
N ASP A 280 -3.39 9.73 -6.09
CA ASP A 280 -1.95 9.99 -6.09
C ASP A 280 -1.20 9.38 -7.29
N VAL A 281 -1.87 9.32 -8.45
CA VAL A 281 -1.25 8.88 -9.71
C VAL A 281 -0.34 9.94 -10.33
N VAL A 282 -0.41 11.15 -9.83
CA VAL A 282 0.48 12.27 -10.18
C VAL A 282 0.90 12.99 -8.90
N ASP A 283 2.09 13.55 -8.89
CA ASP A 283 2.56 14.41 -7.82
C ASP A 283 1.87 15.80 -7.86
N HIS A 284 2.21 16.66 -6.91
CA HIS A 284 1.68 18.03 -6.84
C HIS A 284 2.08 18.94 -8.01
N ASN A 285 3.09 18.56 -8.81
CA ASN A 285 3.52 19.26 -10.03
C ASN A 285 2.83 18.68 -11.27
N GLY A 286 2.05 17.62 -11.15
CA GLY A 286 1.40 16.92 -12.25
C GLY A 286 2.29 15.88 -12.93
N SER A 287 3.46 15.56 -12.37
CA SER A 287 4.31 14.47 -12.87
C SER A 287 3.71 13.12 -12.49
N PRO A 288 3.61 12.16 -13.42
CA PRO A 288 3.01 10.87 -13.12
C PRO A 288 3.93 10.00 -12.26
N HIS A 289 3.36 9.32 -11.26
CA HIS A 289 3.99 8.22 -10.54
C HIS A 289 3.88 6.93 -11.36
N GLY A 290 4.56 6.90 -12.51
CA GLY A 290 4.63 5.74 -13.40
C GLY A 290 5.91 4.91 -13.17
N PRO A 291 6.08 3.81 -13.93
CA PRO A 291 5.21 3.34 -15.01
C PRO A 291 3.90 2.71 -14.49
N PHE A 292 2.99 2.48 -15.41
CA PHE A 292 1.66 1.94 -15.10
C PHE A 292 1.50 0.51 -15.60
N MET A 293 0.43 -0.15 -15.14
CA MET A 293 0.07 -1.57 -15.33
C MET A 293 0.99 -2.52 -14.56
N HIS A 294 0.56 -3.78 -14.47
CA HIS A 294 1.27 -4.81 -13.72
C HIS A 294 2.64 -5.18 -14.33
N ASP A 295 2.81 -4.94 -15.60
CA ASP A 295 4.05 -5.19 -16.36
C ASP A 295 4.88 -3.90 -16.58
N GLY A 296 4.40 -2.74 -16.09
CA GLY A 296 5.07 -1.46 -16.26
C GLY A 296 5.17 -1.00 -17.72
N SER A 297 4.34 -1.53 -18.62
CA SER A 297 4.44 -1.28 -20.08
C SER A 297 4.05 0.14 -20.49
N MET A 298 3.34 0.89 -19.66
CA MET A 298 2.84 2.23 -19.98
C MET A 298 3.58 3.29 -19.18
N ALA A 299 4.36 4.13 -19.86
CA ALA A 299 5.17 5.15 -19.21
C ALA A 299 4.35 6.38 -18.78
N THR A 300 3.27 6.68 -19.49
CA THR A 300 2.48 7.91 -19.29
C THR A 300 0.99 7.59 -19.10
N LEU A 301 0.25 8.52 -18.49
CA LEU A 301 -1.22 8.42 -18.41
C LEU A 301 -1.86 8.50 -19.79
N LEU A 302 -1.23 9.13 -20.77
CA LEU A 302 -1.72 9.15 -22.14
C LEU A 302 -1.64 7.74 -22.77
N ASP A 303 -0.58 6.99 -22.49
CA ASP A 303 -0.45 5.60 -22.94
C ASP A 303 -1.57 4.74 -22.37
N VAL A 304 -1.90 4.93 -21.08
CA VAL A 304 -3.02 4.27 -20.42
C VAL A 304 -4.36 4.59 -21.09
N VAL A 305 -4.62 5.87 -21.35
CA VAL A 305 -5.85 6.30 -22.04
C VAL A 305 -5.93 5.74 -23.46
N ASN A 306 -4.82 5.76 -24.21
CA ASN A 306 -4.76 5.21 -25.56
C ASN A 306 -4.98 3.69 -25.59
N HIS A 307 -4.47 2.97 -24.59
CA HIS A 307 -4.72 1.54 -24.45
C HIS A 307 -6.23 1.26 -24.33
N TYR A 308 -6.91 1.91 -23.40
CA TYR A 308 -8.36 1.71 -23.19
C TYR A 308 -9.22 2.24 -24.36
N ASN A 309 -8.70 3.12 -25.20
CA ASN A 309 -9.36 3.57 -26.41
C ASN A 309 -9.23 2.57 -27.56
N ALA A 310 -8.32 1.62 -27.46
CA ALA A 310 -8.01 0.64 -28.52
C ALA A 310 -8.61 -0.76 -28.27
N ILE A 311 -9.12 -1.04 -27.07
CA ILE A 311 -9.68 -2.35 -26.68
C ILE A 311 -11.19 -2.34 -26.62
#